data_6b9d7bc7b97e87706a4e5978f5d52c33
#
_entry.id   6b9d7bc7b97e87706a4e5978f5d52c33
#
_cell.length_a   1.000
_cell.length_b   1.000
_cell.length_c   1.000
_cell.angle_alpha   90.00
_cell.angle_beta   90.00
_cell.angle_gamma   90.00
#
_symmetry.space_group_name_H-M   'P 1'
#
loop_
_entity.id
_entity.type
_entity.pdbx_description
1 polymer ?
#
loop_
_entity_poly.entity_id
_entity_poly.type
_entity_poly.pdbx_seq_one_letter_code
_entity_poly.pdbx_strand_id
1 'polypeptide(L)'
;MTSSSEHARLLRLATRASVAVACMLIIAKAIAWWLSGSVSMLAGLTDSTLDGVTSLLNLLAVHYALRPADNDHRYGHGKAESLAGMAQALFIGGSAVLIALQAFDRLKHPEPVGAPWISIGVIVFSLVLTLALLMLQHRVIKATGSNAVRADSLHYRSDLLLNGSILIALVLAGFGLHQVDPWFCLLYTSPSPRDLSTSRMPSSA
;
A
#
# COMPACT_ATOMS: atom_id res chain seq x y z
N MET A 1 13.85 19.89 17.74
CA MET A 1 12.38 19.79 17.96
C MET A 1 11.71 20.61 16.87
N THR A 2 11.03 19.98 15.95
CA THR A 2 10.27 20.64 14.87
C THR A 2 9.08 21.38 15.49
N SER A 3 8.75 22.58 15.01
CA SER A 3 7.59 23.33 15.51
C SER A 3 6.28 22.62 15.18
N SER A 4 5.21 22.81 15.95
CA SER A 4 3.89 22.21 15.70
C SER A 4 3.37 22.49 14.27
N SER A 5 3.67 23.64 13.72
CA SER A 5 3.32 24.03 12.35
C SER A 5 4.10 23.23 11.30
N GLU A 6 5.36 22.91 11.58
CA GLU A 6 6.21 22.12 10.69
C GLU A 6 5.76 20.64 10.65
N HIS A 7 5.38 20.08 11.81
CA HIS A 7 4.77 18.75 11.90
C HIS A 7 3.51 18.66 11.03
N ALA A 8 2.59 19.61 11.18
CA ALA A 8 1.35 19.64 10.40
C ALA A 8 1.62 19.75 8.88
N ARG A 9 2.64 20.52 8.50
CA ARG A 9 3.06 20.66 7.10
C ARG A 9 3.59 19.34 6.54
N LEU A 10 4.45 18.64 7.28
CA LEU A 10 5.02 17.35 6.87
C LEU A 10 3.95 16.27 6.71
N LEU A 11 2.99 16.18 7.64
CA LEU A 11 1.88 15.25 7.56
C LEU A 11 1.00 15.50 6.33
N ARG A 12 0.64 16.75 6.07
CA ARG A 12 -0.12 17.13 4.87
C ARG A 12 0.65 16.83 3.58
N LEU A 13 1.97 17.02 3.58
CA LEU A 13 2.81 16.69 2.43
C LEU A 13 2.79 15.19 2.14
N ALA A 14 3.02 14.36 3.17
CA ALA A 14 3.05 12.90 3.00
C ALA A 14 1.71 12.36 2.49
N THR A 15 0.59 12.74 3.12
CA THR A 15 -0.74 12.25 2.74
C THR A 15 -1.18 12.75 1.35
N ARG A 16 -0.85 13.98 0.97
CA ARG A 16 -1.08 14.49 -0.38
C ARG A 16 -0.22 13.75 -1.42
N ALA A 17 1.03 13.44 -1.08
CA ALA A 17 1.91 12.67 -1.94
C ALA A 17 1.36 11.25 -2.17
N SER A 18 0.82 10.59 -1.12
CA SER A 18 0.17 9.27 -1.26
C SER A 18 -1.00 9.32 -2.23
N VAL A 19 -1.89 10.29 -2.08
CA VAL A 19 -3.04 10.46 -3.01
C VAL A 19 -2.56 10.76 -4.43
N ALA A 20 -1.56 11.62 -4.61
CA ALA A 20 -1.02 11.94 -5.93
C ALA A 20 -0.42 10.70 -6.60
N VAL A 21 0.36 9.89 -5.86
CA VAL A 21 0.93 8.63 -6.38
C VAL A 21 -0.18 7.65 -6.73
N ALA A 22 -1.19 7.46 -5.86
CA ALA A 22 -2.34 6.60 -6.15
C ALA A 22 -3.05 7.03 -7.45
N CYS A 23 -3.31 8.33 -7.64
CA CYS A 23 -3.91 8.84 -8.87
C CYS A 23 -3.03 8.56 -10.11
N MET A 24 -1.71 8.73 -10.01
CA MET A 24 -0.80 8.42 -11.11
C MET A 24 -0.82 6.93 -11.46
N LEU A 25 -0.86 6.04 -10.45
CA LEU A 25 -0.94 4.60 -10.66
C LEU A 25 -2.26 4.19 -11.29
N ILE A 26 -3.38 4.76 -10.85
CA ILE A 26 -4.71 4.52 -11.44
C ILE A 26 -4.70 4.91 -12.92
N ILE A 27 -4.21 6.11 -13.25
CA ILE A 27 -4.15 6.61 -14.62
C ILE A 27 -3.25 5.70 -15.48
N ALA A 28 -2.05 5.36 -15.01
CA ALA A 28 -1.13 4.50 -15.74
C ALA A 28 -1.73 3.11 -16.01
N LYS A 29 -2.37 2.50 -15.01
CA LYS A 29 -3.03 1.19 -15.16
C LYS A 29 -4.28 1.26 -16.02
N ALA A 30 -5.05 2.36 -15.97
CA ALA A 30 -6.20 2.57 -16.84
C ALA A 30 -5.78 2.67 -18.31
N ILE A 31 -4.73 3.43 -18.61
CA ILE A 31 -4.17 3.51 -19.96
C ILE A 31 -3.67 2.15 -20.44
N ALA A 32 -2.94 1.43 -19.58
CA ALA A 32 -2.42 0.10 -19.91
C ALA A 32 -3.54 -0.91 -20.18
N TRP A 33 -4.61 -0.87 -19.37
CA TRP A 33 -5.80 -1.70 -19.59
C TRP A 33 -6.48 -1.36 -20.93
N TRP A 34 -6.68 -0.07 -21.21
CA TRP A 34 -7.28 0.38 -22.46
C TRP A 34 -6.50 -0.08 -23.68
N LEU A 35 -5.16 -0.04 -23.62
CA LEU A 35 -4.29 -0.45 -24.73
C LEU A 35 -4.16 -1.98 -24.88
N SER A 36 -4.21 -2.72 -23.78
CA SER A 36 -3.97 -4.16 -23.77
C SER A 36 -5.25 -5.01 -23.83
N GLY A 37 -6.40 -4.47 -23.38
CA GLY A 37 -7.63 -5.25 -23.16
C GLY A 37 -7.49 -6.37 -22.13
N SER A 38 -6.39 -6.40 -21.35
CA SER A 38 -6.05 -7.51 -20.46
C SER A 38 -6.87 -7.47 -19.16
N VAL A 39 -7.48 -8.61 -18.81
CA VAL A 39 -8.21 -8.78 -17.54
C VAL A 39 -7.27 -8.61 -16.34
N SER A 40 -6.02 -9.04 -16.46
CA SER A 40 -5.01 -8.84 -15.39
C SER A 40 -4.72 -7.34 -15.15
N MET A 41 -4.73 -6.51 -16.21
CA MET A 41 -4.59 -5.05 -16.07
C MET A 41 -5.82 -4.43 -15.42
N LEU A 42 -7.01 -4.92 -15.73
CA LEU A 42 -8.25 -4.48 -15.07
C LEU A 42 -8.24 -4.81 -13.58
N ALA A 43 -7.81 -6.02 -13.20
CA ALA A 43 -7.65 -6.41 -11.81
C ALA A 43 -6.66 -5.48 -11.07
N GLY A 44 -5.50 -5.20 -11.68
CA GLY A 44 -4.52 -4.26 -11.12
C GLY A 44 -5.04 -2.81 -11.04
N LEU A 45 -5.91 -2.38 -11.96
CA LEU A 45 -6.58 -1.08 -11.89
C LEU A 45 -7.57 -1.01 -10.72
N THR A 46 -8.34 -2.08 -10.51
CA THR A 46 -9.28 -2.18 -9.38
C THR A 46 -8.53 -2.09 -8.05
N ASP A 47 -7.45 -2.82 -7.90
CA ASP A 47 -6.56 -2.79 -6.73
C ASP A 47 -6.04 -1.37 -6.47
N SER A 48 -5.43 -0.71 -7.47
CA SER A 48 -4.97 0.68 -7.33
C SER A 48 -6.08 1.68 -7.04
N THR A 49 -7.31 1.40 -7.45
CA THR A 49 -8.46 2.25 -7.11
C THR A 49 -8.80 2.13 -5.63
N LEU A 50 -8.76 0.92 -5.07
CA LEU A 50 -8.94 0.67 -3.64
C LEU A 50 -7.83 1.37 -2.83
N ASP A 51 -6.57 1.30 -3.28
CA ASP A 51 -5.45 2.01 -2.66
C ASP A 51 -5.66 3.53 -2.69
N GLY A 52 -6.19 4.05 -3.78
CA GLY A 52 -6.56 5.46 -3.90
C GLY A 52 -7.63 5.88 -2.89
N VAL A 53 -8.63 5.05 -2.67
CA VAL A 53 -9.67 5.29 -1.66
C VAL A 53 -9.07 5.30 -0.25
N THR A 54 -8.22 4.33 0.08
CA THR A 54 -7.57 4.28 1.42
C THR A 54 -6.65 5.47 1.65
N SER A 55 -5.86 5.88 0.64
CA SER A 55 -5.01 7.06 0.71
C SER A 55 -5.81 8.35 0.88
N LEU A 56 -6.97 8.46 0.22
CA LEU A 56 -7.88 9.59 0.38
C LEU A 56 -8.48 9.63 1.79
N LEU A 57 -8.93 8.49 2.32
CA LEU A 57 -9.44 8.39 3.68
C LEU A 57 -8.37 8.80 4.70
N ASN A 58 -7.12 8.37 4.49
CA ASN A 58 -5.99 8.74 5.34
C ASN A 58 -5.70 10.26 5.28
N LEU A 59 -5.74 10.85 4.08
CA LEU A 59 -5.61 12.30 3.92
C LEU A 59 -6.70 13.05 4.69
N LEU A 60 -7.95 12.63 4.57
CA LEU A 60 -9.09 13.26 5.28
C LEU A 60 -8.94 13.12 6.79
N ALA A 61 -8.57 11.95 7.29
CA ALA A 61 -8.38 11.70 8.70
C ALA A 61 -7.24 12.53 9.30
N VAL A 62 -6.10 12.62 8.62
CA VAL A 62 -4.98 13.49 9.05
C VAL A 62 -5.39 14.96 8.98
N HIS A 63 -6.12 15.36 7.96
CA HIS A 63 -6.63 16.73 7.88
C HIS A 63 -7.58 17.08 9.04
N TYR A 64 -8.46 16.15 9.42
CA TYR A 64 -9.36 16.29 10.56
C TYR A 64 -8.60 16.27 11.89
N ALA A 65 -7.62 15.38 12.04
CA ALA A 65 -6.80 15.27 13.25
C ALA A 65 -5.99 16.56 13.56
N LEU A 66 -5.63 17.31 12.52
CA LEU A 66 -4.90 18.58 12.64
C LEU A 66 -5.78 19.79 12.94
N ARG A 67 -7.10 19.62 13.14
CA ARG A 67 -7.97 20.70 13.58
C ARG A 67 -7.73 21.03 15.05
N PRO A 68 -7.76 22.31 15.43
CA PRO A 68 -7.68 22.71 16.84
C PRO A 68 -8.86 22.16 17.64
N ALA A 69 -8.72 22.14 18.97
CA ALA A 69 -9.81 21.83 19.88
C ALA A 69 -10.98 22.78 19.69
N ASP A 70 -12.21 22.26 19.73
CA ASP A 70 -13.47 23.00 19.67
C ASP A 70 -14.33 22.72 20.93
N ASN A 71 -15.53 23.31 20.99
CA ASN A 71 -16.41 23.16 22.16
C ASN A 71 -16.87 21.72 22.37
N ASP A 72 -17.00 20.92 21.31
CA ASP A 72 -17.44 19.53 21.35
C ASP A 72 -16.26 18.58 21.60
N HIS A 73 -15.06 18.97 21.17
CA HIS A 73 -13.83 18.17 21.27
C HIS A 73 -12.74 18.94 22.01
N ARG A 74 -12.89 19.14 23.32
CA ARG A 74 -11.99 19.92 24.18
C ARG A 74 -10.54 19.38 24.21
N TYR A 75 -10.36 18.07 23.96
CA TYR A 75 -9.05 17.43 23.90
C TYR A 75 -8.43 17.40 22.48
N GLY A 76 -9.09 18.09 21.51
CA GLY A 76 -8.67 18.09 20.11
C GLY A 76 -9.06 16.81 19.35
N HIS A 77 -8.67 16.75 18.08
CA HIS A 77 -9.09 15.71 17.14
C HIS A 77 -8.00 14.64 16.88
N GLY A 78 -6.90 14.65 17.63
CA GLY A 78 -5.73 13.77 17.39
C GLY A 78 -6.03 12.26 17.35
N LYS A 79 -7.10 11.80 18.03
CA LYS A 79 -7.54 10.39 17.98
C LYS A 79 -8.00 9.93 16.59
N ALA A 80 -8.40 10.84 15.71
CA ALA A 80 -8.79 10.51 14.34
C ALA A 80 -7.63 9.89 13.54
N GLU A 81 -6.39 10.29 13.82
CA GLU A 81 -5.20 9.69 13.22
C GLU A 81 -5.04 8.20 13.62
N SER A 82 -5.27 7.88 14.90
CA SER A 82 -5.20 6.50 15.39
C SER A 82 -6.33 5.64 14.81
N LEU A 83 -7.54 6.19 14.67
CA LEU A 83 -8.67 5.50 14.02
C LEU A 83 -8.39 5.23 12.54
N ALA A 84 -7.80 6.19 11.83
CA ALA A 84 -7.39 5.98 10.44
C ALA A 84 -6.34 4.86 10.31
N GLY A 85 -5.33 4.87 11.19
CA GLY A 85 -4.33 3.80 11.22
C GLY A 85 -4.95 2.43 11.49
N MET A 86 -5.92 2.33 12.38
CA MET A 86 -6.65 1.08 12.66
C MET A 86 -7.50 0.64 11.47
N ALA A 87 -8.25 1.55 10.84
CA ALA A 87 -9.04 1.26 9.64
C ALA A 87 -8.14 0.75 8.50
N GLN A 88 -6.97 1.37 8.31
CA GLN A 88 -6.01 0.97 7.31
C GLN A 88 -5.39 -0.39 7.61
N ALA A 89 -5.09 -0.70 8.88
CA ALA A 89 -4.61 -2.03 9.28
C ALA A 89 -5.64 -3.13 9.00
N LEU A 90 -6.94 -2.88 9.24
CA LEU A 90 -8.02 -3.81 8.90
C LEU A 90 -8.13 -3.99 7.37
N PHE A 91 -7.96 -2.92 6.61
CA PHE A 91 -7.98 -2.97 5.15
C PHE A 91 -6.81 -3.81 4.59
N ILE A 92 -5.59 -3.59 5.11
CA ILE A 92 -4.40 -4.39 4.75
C ILE A 92 -4.63 -5.87 5.08
N GLY A 93 -5.16 -6.18 6.28
CA GLY A 93 -5.48 -7.55 6.67
C GLY A 93 -6.51 -8.22 5.76
N GLY A 94 -7.57 -7.50 5.40
CA GLY A 94 -8.58 -7.96 4.44
C GLY A 94 -8.00 -8.20 3.04
N SER A 95 -7.20 -7.27 2.53
CA SER A 95 -6.52 -7.41 1.24
C SER A 95 -5.58 -8.61 1.21
N ALA A 96 -4.83 -8.84 2.28
CA ALA A 96 -3.93 -10.00 2.38
C ALA A 96 -4.68 -11.34 2.26
N VAL A 97 -5.88 -11.45 2.86
CA VAL A 97 -6.74 -12.64 2.73
C VAL A 97 -7.21 -12.81 1.27
N LEU A 98 -7.66 -11.73 0.63
CA LEU A 98 -8.09 -11.78 -0.77
C LEU A 98 -6.95 -12.18 -1.72
N ILE A 99 -5.76 -11.62 -1.53
CA ILE A 99 -4.57 -11.96 -2.31
C ILE A 99 -4.20 -13.45 -2.11
N ALA A 100 -4.27 -13.95 -0.88
CA ALA A 100 -4.03 -15.37 -0.60
C ALA A 100 -5.01 -16.28 -1.33
N LEU A 101 -6.31 -15.94 -1.32
CA LEU A 101 -7.34 -16.69 -2.05
C LEU A 101 -7.10 -16.67 -3.57
N GLN A 102 -6.74 -15.52 -4.13
CA GLN A 102 -6.40 -15.39 -5.56
C GLN A 102 -5.14 -16.18 -5.91
N ALA A 103 -4.12 -16.19 -5.04
CA ALA A 103 -2.93 -16.98 -5.26
C ALA A 103 -3.23 -18.48 -5.28
N PHE A 104 -4.10 -18.96 -4.39
CA PHE A 104 -4.58 -20.35 -4.39
C PHE A 104 -5.35 -20.70 -5.66
N ASP A 105 -6.17 -19.80 -6.17
CA ASP A 105 -6.93 -20.01 -7.41
C ASP A 105 -5.99 -20.07 -8.63
N ARG A 106 -5.02 -19.18 -8.73
CA ARG A 106 -3.99 -19.18 -9.78
C ARG A 106 -3.09 -20.43 -9.77
N LEU A 107 -2.85 -21.04 -8.60
CA LEU A 107 -2.14 -22.31 -8.51
C LEU A 107 -2.92 -23.45 -9.19
N LYS A 108 -4.25 -23.43 -9.12
CA LYS A 108 -5.13 -24.44 -9.73
C LYS A 108 -5.42 -24.16 -11.21
N HIS A 109 -5.49 -22.89 -11.58
CA HIS A 109 -5.84 -22.42 -12.91
C HIS A 109 -4.81 -21.39 -13.40
N PRO A 110 -3.63 -21.83 -13.90
CA PRO A 110 -2.61 -20.92 -14.42
C PRO A 110 -3.13 -20.17 -15.65
N GLU A 111 -3.29 -18.88 -15.55
CA GLU A 111 -3.66 -18.03 -16.69
C GLU A 111 -2.40 -17.42 -17.34
N PRO A 112 -2.31 -17.40 -18.67
CA PRO A 112 -1.20 -16.75 -19.36
C PRO A 112 -1.27 -15.23 -19.19
N VAL A 113 -0.15 -14.60 -18.87
CA VAL A 113 -0.05 -13.14 -18.75
C VAL A 113 -0.14 -12.51 -20.13
N GLY A 114 -1.27 -11.83 -20.42
CA GLY A 114 -1.46 -11.09 -21.67
C GLY A 114 -0.56 -9.84 -21.72
N ALA A 115 -0.06 -9.49 -22.93
CA ALA A 115 0.72 -8.29 -23.21
C ALA A 115 1.90 -8.03 -22.26
N PRO A 116 2.91 -8.90 -22.20
CA PRO A 116 3.93 -8.90 -21.14
C PRO A 116 4.73 -7.58 -21.08
N TRP A 117 5.03 -6.95 -22.20
CA TRP A 117 5.84 -5.73 -22.24
C TRP A 117 5.14 -4.50 -21.65
N ILE A 118 3.84 -4.34 -21.88
CA ILE A 118 3.05 -3.26 -21.29
C ILE A 118 2.94 -3.47 -19.78
N SER A 119 2.69 -4.71 -19.35
CA SER A 119 2.59 -5.10 -17.94
C SER A 119 3.91 -4.81 -17.20
N ILE A 120 5.04 -5.22 -17.75
CA ILE A 120 6.37 -4.97 -17.18
C ILE A 120 6.62 -3.46 -17.05
N GLY A 121 6.33 -2.68 -18.07
CA GLY A 121 6.50 -1.22 -18.05
C GLY A 121 5.71 -0.57 -16.92
N VAL A 122 4.44 -0.95 -16.75
CA VAL A 122 3.57 -0.43 -15.68
C VAL A 122 4.04 -0.88 -14.29
N ILE A 123 4.49 -2.13 -14.13
CA ILE A 123 5.01 -2.64 -12.86
C ILE A 123 6.28 -1.87 -12.46
N VAL A 124 7.23 -1.69 -13.38
CA VAL A 124 8.47 -0.94 -13.12
C VAL A 124 8.15 0.51 -12.75
N PHE A 125 7.24 1.15 -13.48
CA PHE A 125 6.80 2.51 -13.16
C PHE A 125 6.16 2.59 -11.77
N SER A 126 5.30 1.62 -11.42
CA SER A 126 4.67 1.52 -10.10
C SER A 126 5.71 1.36 -9.00
N LEU A 127 6.70 0.47 -9.19
CA LEU A 127 7.78 0.24 -8.22
C LEU A 127 8.58 1.52 -7.95
N VAL A 128 8.93 2.27 -9.00
CA VAL A 128 9.70 3.52 -8.87
C VAL A 128 8.90 4.57 -8.10
N LEU A 129 7.62 4.78 -8.44
CA LEU A 129 6.76 5.74 -7.75
C LEU A 129 6.53 5.36 -6.28
N THR A 130 6.24 4.09 -6.02
CA THR A 130 6.02 3.59 -4.66
C THR A 130 7.29 3.70 -3.82
N LEU A 131 8.46 3.40 -4.38
CA LEU A 131 9.73 3.56 -3.69
C LEU A 131 10.01 5.03 -3.33
N ALA A 132 9.78 5.95 -4.26
CA ALA A 132 9.93 7.38 -4.02
C ALA A 132 9.00 7.87 -2.90
N LEU A 133 7.73 7.41 -2.91
CA LEU A 133 6.76 7.71 -1.85
C LEU A 133 7.22 7.17 -0.50
N LEU A 134 7.67 5.91 -0.43
CA LEU A 134 8.16 5.29 0.81
C LEU A 134 9.37 6.04 1.39
N MET A 135 10.28 6.52 0.56
CA MET A 135 11.41 7.34 1.02
C MET A 135 10.93 8.66 1.64
N LEU A 136 9.94 9.31 1.05
CA LEU A 136 9.32 10.52 1.61
C LEU A 136 8.62 10.21 2.93
N GLN A 137 7.76 9.19 2.97
CA GLN A 137 7.02 8.77 4.16
C GLN A 137 7.98 8.40 5.31
N HIS A 138 9.06 7.68 5.03
CA HIS A 138 10.05 7.32 6.04
C HIS A 138 10.69 8.56 6.71
N ARG A 139 10.99 9.61 5.94
CA ARG A 139 11.48 10.88 6.49
C ARG A 139 10.43 11.55 7.37
N VAL A 140 9.18 11.57 6.92
CA VAL A 140 8.07 12.18 7.67
C VAL A 140 7.81 11.42 8.97
N ILE A 141 7.78 10.08 8.93
CA ILE A 141 7.58 9.24 10.12
C ILE A 141 8.69 9.50 11.16
N LYS A 142 9.93 9.59 10.73
CA LYS A 142 11.06 9.92 11.63
C LYS A 142 10.92 11.29 12.29
N ALA A 143 10.37 12.25 11.58
CA ALA A 143 10.21 13.62 12.07
C ALA A 143 8.96 13.80 12.94
N THR A 144 7.87 13.08 12.66
CA THR A 144 6.54 13.30 13.26
C THR A 144 6.07 12.19 14.18
N GLY A 145 6.53 10.95 13.99
CA GLY A 145 6.04 9.77 14.71
C GLY A 145 4.59 9.36 14.34
N SER A 146 4.01 9.91 13.26
CA SER A 146 2.62 9.72 12.88
C SER A 146 2.24 8.25 12.65
N ASN A 147 1.20 7.78 13.33
CA ASN A 147 0.67 6.44 13.18
C ASN A 147 -0.07 6.25 11.85
N ALA A 148 -0.78 7.26 11.37
CA ALA A 148 -1.49 7.22 10.10
C ALA A 148 -0.52 7.11 8.92
N VAL A 149 0.56 7.93 8.87
CA VAL A 149 1.59 7.83 7.83
C VAL A 149 2.36 6.51 7.94
N ARG A 150 2.55 5.98 9.16
CA ARG A 150 3.17 4.66 9.37
C ARG A 150 2.31 3.54 8.79
N ALA A 151 1.01 3.53 9.05
CA ALA A 151 0.08 2.54 8.51
C ALA A 151 0.03 2.61 6.97
N ASP A 152 -0.05 3.82 6.40
CA ASP A 152 0.00 4.05 4.96
C ASP A 152 1.32 3.53 4.34
N SER A 153 2.44 3.77 5.03
CA SER A 153 3.74 3.27 4.58
C SER A 153 3.85 1.73 4.62
N LEU A 154 3.19 1.07 5.55
CA LEU A 154 3.12 -0.40 5.61
C LEU A 154 2.32 -0.95 4.43
N HIS A 155 1.19 -0.33 4.09
CA HIS A 155 0.40 -0.68 2.92
C HIS A 155 1.26 -0.59 1.64
N TYR A 156 1.87 0.56 1.36
CA TYR A 156 2.72 0.71 0.17
C TYR A 156 3.97 -0.18 0.16
N ARG A 157 4.48 -0.61 1.33
CA ARG A 157 5.54 -1.64 1.39
C ARG A 157 5.03 -2.99 0.95
N SER A 158 3.81 -3.35 1.33
CA SER A 158 3.16 -4.58 0.88
C SER A 158 3.02 -4.58 -0.64
N ASP A 159 2.55 -3.47 -1.22
CA ASP A 159 2.42 -3.32 -2.66
C ASP A 159 3.77 -3.37 -3.39
N LEU A 160 4.80 -2.75 -2.82
CA LEU A 160 6.15 -2.80 -3.37
C LEU A 160 6.68 -4.23 -3.44
N LEU A 161 6.48 -5.00 -2.38
CA LEU A 161 6.93 -6.40 -2.32
C LEU A 161 6.11 -7.30 -3.25
N LEU A 162 4.79 -7.08 -3.32
CA LEU A 162 3.92 -7.83 -4.23
C LEU A 162 4.29 -7.55 -5.70
N ASN A 163 4.36 -6.29 -6.11
CA ASN A 163 4.75 -5.92 -7.48
C ASN A 163 6.18 -6.36 -7.81
N GLY A 164 7.10 -6.28 -6.85
CA GLY A 164 8.47 -6.80 -6.98
C GLY A 164 8.51 -8.31 -7.20
N SER A 165 7.70 -9.07 -6.46
CA SER A 165 7.56 -10.52 -6.63
C SER A 165 7.00 -10.87 -8.01
N ILE A 166 5.99 -10.15 -8.48
CA ILE A 166 5.42 -10.33 -9.82
C ILE A 166 6.47 -10.06 -10.89
N LEU A 167 7.26 -8.99 -10.74
CA LEU A 167 8.33 -8.68 -11.71
C LEU A 167 9.38 -9.78 -11.75
N ILE A 168 9.81 -10.29 -10.59
CA ILE A 168 10.76 -11.41 -10.51
C ILE A 168 10.18 -12.65 -11.19
N ALA A 169 8.92 -12.99 -10.91
CA ALA A 169 8.24 -14.13 -11.52
C ALA A 169 8.15 -14.01 -13.04
N LEU A 170 7.83 -12.82 -13.57
CA LEU A 170 7.79 -12.54 -15.01
C LEU A 170 9.18 -12.72 -15.67
N VAL A 171 10.22 -12.24 -15.01
CA VAL A 171 11.60 -12.42 -15.49
C VAL A 171 11.97 -13.91 -15.50
N LEU A 172 11.68 -14.66 -14.43
CA LEU A 172 11.96 -16.09 -14.33
C LEU A 172 11.15 -16.91 -15.33
N ALA A 173 9.91 -16.55 -15.59
CA ALA A 173 9.08 -17.15 -16.63
C ALA A 173 9.70 -16.97 -18.03
N GLY A 174 10.33 -15.82 -18.30
CA GLY A 174 11.08 -15.56 -19.52
C GLY A 174 12.29 -16.50 -19.72
N PHE A 175 12.82 -17.06 -18.63
CA PHE A 175 13.87 -18.10 -18.64
C PHE A 175 13.32 -19.54 -18.64
N GLY A 176 12.01 -19.74 -18.84
CA GLY A 176 11.38 -21.06 -18.93
C GLY A 176 10.90 -21.66 -17.60
N LEU A 177 10.97 -20.91 -16.51
CA LEU A 177 10.53 -21.35 -15.17
C LEU A 177 9.09 -20.88 -14.90
N HIS A 178 8.11 -21.45 -15.57
CA HIS A 178 6.71 -20.99 -15.51
C HIS A 178 5.95 -21.29 -14.20
N GLN A 179 6.52 -22.09 -13.28
CA GLN A 179 5.83 -22.51 -12.04
C GLN A 179 6.17 -21.64 -10.81
N VAL A 180 6.92 -20.57 -10.97
CA VAL A 180 7.50 -19.80 -9.83
C VAL A 180 6.53 -18.72 -9.31
N ASP A 181 5.65 -18.18 -10.15
CA ASP A 181 4.73 -17.09 -9.84
C ASP A 181 3.80 -17.35 -8.63
N PRO A 182 3.10 -18.50 -8.54
CA PRO A 182 2.20 -18.77 -7.41
C PRO A 182 2.95 -18.94 -6.07
N TRP A 183 4.17 -19.49 -6.09
CA TRP A 183 4.99 -19.70 -4.88
C TRP A 183 5.48 -18.39 -4.28
N PHE A 184 5.87 -17.42 -5.09
CA PHE A 184 6.25 -16.08 -4.59
C PHE A 184 5.06 -15.33 -3.98
N CYS A 185 3.87 -15.44 -4.58
CA CYS A 185 2.66 -14.85 -4.05
C CYS A 185 2.29 -15.43 -2.67
N LEU A 186 2.39 -16.76 -2.50
CA LEU A 186 2.11 -17.45 -1.23
C LEU A 186 3.18 -17.14 -0.17
N LEU A 187 4.44 -17.06 -0.55
CA LEU A 187 5.53 -16.79 0.39
C LEU A 187 5.39 -15.40 1.02
N TYR A 188 4.84 -14.45 0.26
CA TYR A 188 4.65 -13.10 0.74
C TYR A 188 3.40 -12.92 1.62
N THR A 189 2.32 -13.67 1.36
CA THR A 189 1.11 -13.64 2.20
C THR A 189 1.29 -14.37 3.54
N SER A 190 2.37 -15.13 3.72
CA SER A 190 2.69 -15.72 5.02
C SER A 190 3.12 -14.63 6.01
N PRO A 191 2.41 -14.42 7.13
CA PRO A 191 2.82 -13.44 8.15
C PRO A 191 4.22 -13.81 8.66
N SER A 192 5.13 -12.86 8.60
CA SER A 192 6.49 -13.05 9.12
C SER A 192 6.42 -13.39 10.61
N PRO A 193 7.18 -14.38 11.12
CA PRO A 193 7.28 -14.68 12.54
C PRO A 193 7.67 -13.48 13.41
N ARG A 194 8.24 -12.43 12.81
CA ARG A 194 8.60 -11.17 13.45
C ARG A 194 7.38 -10.30 13.78
N ASP A 195 6.29 -10.40 13.03
CA ASP A 195 5.07 -9.63 13.30
C ASP A 195 4.27 -10.21 14.47
N LEU A 196 4.44 -11.51 14.74
CA LEU A 196 3.84 -12.19 15.91
C LEU A 196 4.58 -11.89 17.22
N SER A 197 5.82 -11.39 17.17
CA SER A 197 6.62 -11.10 18.38
C SER A 197 6.29 -9.76 19.03
N THR A 198 5.60 -8.86 18.34
CA THR A 198 5.20 -7.54 18.88
C THR A 198 3.90 -7.58 19.69
N SER A 199 3.19 -8.72 19.71
CA SER A 199 1.95 -8.88 20.46
C SER A 199 2.14 -9.37 21.91
N ARG A 200 3.37 -9.56 22.39
CA ARG A 200 3.63 -9.81 23.81
C ARG A 200 3.65 -8.49 24.56
N MET A 201 2.48 -8.07 25.04
CA MET A 201 2.42 -7.09 26.12
C MET A 201 3.12 -7.69 27.34
N PRO A 202 4.02 -6.96 28.01
CA PRO A 202 4.49 -7.39 29.31
C PRO A 202 3.31 -7.37 30.26
N SER A 203 2.97 -8.52 30.83
CA SER A 203 2.10 -8.63 31.98
C SER A 203 2.76 -7.84 33.11
N SER A 204 2.18 -6.68 33.44
CA SER A 204 2.55 -5.93 34.64
C SER A 204 2.16 -6.73 35.85
N ALA A 205 3.15 -7.15 36.61
CA ALA A 205 3.00 -7.51 38.03
C ALA A 205 2.77 -6.24 38.84
#